data_3883396185c88c14ce65a93654e10c2d
#
_entry.id   3883396185c88c14ce65a93654e10c2d
#
_cell.length_a   1.000
_cell.length_b   1.000
_cell.length_c   1.000
_cell.angle_alpha   90.00
_cell.angle_beta   90.00
_cell.angle_gamma   90.00
#
_symmetry.space_group_name_H-M   'P 1'
#
loop_
_entity.id
_entity.type
_entity.pdbx_description
1 polymer ?
#
loop_
_entity_poly.entity_id
_entity_poly.type
_entity_poly.pdbx_seq_one_letter_code
_entity_poly.pdbx_strand_id
1 'polypeptide(L)'
;MGDAPRKLTIGMLKAMPRKWDVFGNWAIFEEQFDRHSNEVDVFITPECFLDGYAVTEKDWTAKLFDGVAQDVQESGYIQRVRELAKETQTHVVFGFTEGLEGHFYNTALLVGKDGKVVGKYHKTHLQHSDHRFARGEDLPVFDLDFGRVGMVICADRRWPESIRVLRLKGAEVCLMPTYGMWHVNNEWWMRTRSYENQMFVCFTHPNVALITNPKGEVEAKLQSNVPDVLVHEVDLLRVTNDNHLANRRPELYGVLADEEHPSRQAAYEPPQVDSSAS
;
A
#
# COMPACT_ATOMS: atom_id res chain seq x y z
N MET A 1 -25.65 21.83 -14.43
CA MET A 1 -24.33 22.33 -14.04
C MET A 1 -23.53 21.09 -13.69
N GLY A 2 -22.41 20.83 -14.36
CA GLY A 2 -21.54 19.70 -13.97
C GLY A 2 -20.90 20.04 -12.62
N ASP A 3 -20.70 19.02 -11.79
CA ASP A 3 -20.00 19.18 -10.52
C ASP A 3 -18.57 19.73 -10.77
N ALA A 4 -18.07 20.52 -9.84
CA ALA A 4 -16.70 20.99 -9.91
C ALA A 4 -15.73 19.81 -9.86
N PRO A 5 -14.59 19.82 -10.60
CA PRO A 5 -13.61 18.74 -10.57
C PRO A 5 -13.16 18.42 -9.14
N ARG A 6 -13.10 17.15 -8.80
CA ARG A 6 -12.55 16.64 -7.52
C ARG A 6 -11.12 16.17 -7.77
N LYS A 7 -10.21 17.14 -7.78
CA LYS A 7 -8.81 16.91 -8.11
C LYS A 7 -8.05 16.26 -6.94
N LEU A 8 -7.18 15.32 -7.27
CA LEU A 8 -6.25 14.69 -6.35
C LEU A 8 -4.90 14.56 -7.05
N THR A 9 -3.87 15.19 -6.51
CA THR A 9 -2.50 15.03 -6.99
C THR A 9 -1.76 14.00 -6.16
N ILE A 10 -1.24 12.97 -6.82
CA ILE A 10 -0.62 11.80 -6.20
C ILE A 10 0.87 11.81 -6.49
N GLY A 11 1.70 11.71 -5.45
CA GLY A 11 3.14 11.47 -5.52
C GLY A 11 3.46 10.02 -5.19
N MET A 12 4.12 9.31 -6.09
CA MET A 12 4.48 7.91 -5.91
C MET A 12 5.98 7.74 -6.02
N LEU A 13 6.63 7.44 -4.88
CA LEU A 13 8.07 7.22 -4.84
C LEU A 13 8.45 5.94 -5.61
N LYS A 14 9.25 6.10 -6.63
CA LYS A 14 9.86 5.03 -7.38
C LYS A 14 11.36 4.98 -7.04
N ALA A 15 11.70 4.19 -6.02
CA ALA A 15 13.07 4.00 -5.56
C ALA A 15 13.28 2.57 -5.06
N MET A 16 14.43 1.98 -5.42
CA MET A 16 14.83 0.66 -4.91
C MET A 16 15.50 0.84 -3.55
N PRO A 17 14.85 0.45 -2.44
CA PRO A 17 15.46 0.54 -1.13
C PRO A 17 16.52 -0.55 -0.98
N ARG A 18 17.51 -0.28 -0.12
CA ARG A 18 18.54 -1.25 0.25
C ARG A 18 18.10 -2.03 1.48
N LYS A 19 18.25 -3.34 1.42
CA LYS A 19 17.90 -4.21 2.55
C LYS A 19 18.77 -3.91 3.77
N TRP A 20 18.14 -3.85 4.93
CA TRP A 20 18.74 -3.54 6.24
C TRP A 20 19.27 -2.11 6.39
N ASP A 21 19.27 -1.29 5.34
CA ASP A 21 19.81 0.08 5.36
C ASP A 21 18.71 1.11 5.65
N VAL A 22 18.18 1.07 6.87
CA VAL A 22 17.13 2.00 7.33
C VAL A 22 17.53 3.45 7.14
N PHE A 23 18.78 3.80 7.47
CA PHE A 23 19.29 5.16 7.36
C PHE A 23 19.38 5.62 5.90
N GLY A 24 19.94 4.78 5.00
CA GLY A 24 20.06 5.13 3.59
C GLY A 24 18.69 5.21 2.89
N ASN A 25 17.77 4.33 3.25
CA ASN A 25 16.40 4.36 2.71
C ASN A 25 15.64 5.59 3.21
N TRP A 26 15.83 5.95 4.48
CA TRP A 26 15.27 7.18 5.02
C TRP A 26 15.78 8.41 4.28
N ALA A 27 17.08 8.51 4.03
CA ALA A 27 17.66 9.63 3.29
C ALA A 27 17.07 9.78 1.87
N ILE A 28 16.82 8.65 1.18
CA ILE A 28 16.15 8.67 -0.13
C ILE A 28 14.71 9.18 0.00
N PHE A 29 13.96 8.71 1.01
CA PHE A 29 12.60 9.18 1.25
C PHE A 29 12.59 10.69 1.52
N GLU A 30 13.39 11.16 2.46
CA GLU A 30 13.44 12.56 2.89
C GLU A 30 13.81 13.49 1.73
N GLU A 31 14.83 13.13 0.92
CA GLU A 31 15.23 13.89 -0.27
C GLU A 31 14.11 14.00 -1.29
N GLN A 32 13.44 12.89 -1.62
CA GLN A 32 12.39 12.88 -2.63
C GLN A 32 11.09 13.51 -2.12
N PHE A 33 10.78 13.33 -0.84
CA PHE A 33 9.64 13.96 -0.20
C PHE A 33 9.79 15.48 -0.15
N ASP A 34 10.95 15.99 0.28
CA ASP A 34 11.24 17.42 0.34
C ASP A 34 11.08 18.12 -1.02
N ARG A 35 11.49 17.45 -2.09
CA ARG A 35 11.36 17.97 -3.45
C ARG A 35 9.92 18.05 -3.97
N HIS A 36 9.05 17.12 -3.58
CA HIS A 36 7.76 16.91 -4.23
C HIS A 36 6.55 17.09 -3.31
N SER A 37 6.73 17.18 -1.98
CA SER A 37 5.61 17.22 -1.03
C SER A 37 4.67 18.40 -1.22
N ASN A 38 5.18 19.56 -1.66
CA ASN A 38 4.36 20.75 -1.90
C ASN A 38 3.54 20.69 -3.20
N GLU A 39 3.75 19.65 -4.03
CA GLU A 39 3.07 19.47 -5.32
C GLU A 39 1.97 18.42 -5.24
N VAL A 40 1.85 17.70 -4.12
CA VAL A 40 0.99 16.52 -4.01
C VAL A 40 0.08 16.57 -2.79
N ASP A 41 -1.11 16.01 -2.92
CA ASP A 41 -2.05 15.82 -1.80
C ASP A 41 -1.72 14.58 -0.97
N VAL A 42 -1.18 13.53 -1.62
CA VAL A 42 -0.76 12.28 -0.99
C VAL A 42 0.55 11.79 -1.58
N PHE A 43 1.49 11.42 -0.70
CA PHE A 43 2.79 10.84 -1.06
C PHE A 43 2.85 9.38 -0.61
N ILE A 44 3.29 8.47 -1.51
CA ILE A 44 3.25 7.02 -1.27
C ILE A 44 4.64 6.44 -1.46
N THR A 45 5.12 5.65 -0.49
CA THR A 45 6.36 4.86 -0.61
C THR A 45 6.06 3.43 -1.06
N PRO A 46 7.06 2.69 -1.60
CA PRO A 46 6.95 1.25 -1.82
C PRO A 46 6.71 0.45 -0.51
N GLU A 47 6.36 -0.84 -0.68
CA GLU A 47 6.22 -1.82 0.39
C GLU A 47 7.52 -1.99 1.18
N CYS A 48 7.44 -2.03 2.53
CA CYS A 48 8.57 -2.17 3.45
C CYS A 48 9.78 -1.32 3.03
N PHE A 49 9.50 -0.08 2.60
CA PHE A 49 10.52 0.79 2.02
C PHE A 49 11.64 1.10 3.02
N LEU A 50 11.29 1.34 4.28
CA LEU A 50 12.25 1.78 5.29
C LEU A 50 13.34 0.73 5.56
N ASP A 51 12.97 -0.53 5.69
CA ASP A 51 13.90 -1.64 5.94
C ASP A 51 14.40 -2.35 4.66
N GLY A 52 13.87 -1.94 3.49
CA GLY A 52 14.23 -2.51 2.20
C GLY A 52 13.63 -3.89 1.94
N TYR A 53 12.51 -4.22 2.58
CA TYR A 53 11.88 -5.55 2.51
C TYR A 53 12.85 -6.64 2.94
N ALA A 54 13.50 -6.40 4.06
CA ALA A 54 14.61 -7.21 4.59
C ALA A 54 14.20 -8.65 4.93
N VAL A 55 12.91 -8.90 5.19
CA VAL A 55 12.33 -10.23 5.44
C VAL A 55 12.68 -11.27 4.37
N THR A 56 13.00 -10.84 3.16
CA THR A 56 13.33 -11.72 2.03
C THR A 56 14.79 -12.22 2.04
N GLU A 57 15.62 -11.73 2.95
CA GLU A 57 17.02 -12.14 3.04
C GLU A 57 17.16 -13.56 3.63
N LYS A 58 18.19 -14.31 3.14
CA LYS A 58 18.46 -15.67 3.59
C LYS A 58 19.02 -15.71 5.01
N ASP A 59 19.84 -14.72 5.35
CA ASP A 59 20.52 -14.61 6.65
C ASP A 59 19.64 -13.90 7.70
N TRP A 60 18.35 -14.01 7.54
CA TRP A 60 17.37 -13.44 8.46
C TRP A 60 17.50 -14.07 9.86
N THR A 61 17.51 -13.23 10.87
CA THR A 61 17.29 -13.63 12.28
C THR A 61 16.27 -12.71 12.92
N ALA A 62 15.52 -13.18 13.91
CA ALA A 62 14.57 -12.37 14.65
C ALA A 62 15.24 -11.10 15.23
N LYS A 63 16.47 -11.24 15.75
CA LYS A 63 17.24 -10.13 16.30
C LYS A 63 17.62 -9.05 15.26
N LEU A 64 18.01 -9.45 14.04
CA LEU A 64 18.27 -8.49 12.97
C LEU A 64 17.00 -7.79 12.54
N PHE A 65 15.90 -8.50 12.50
CA PHE A 65 14.61 -7.97 12.09
C PHE A 65 14.03 -7.01 13.15
N ASP A 66 14.19 -7.34 14.42
CA ASP A 66 13.85 -6.48 15.55
C ASP A 66 14.63 -5.16 15.51
N GLY A 67 15.87 -5.20 15.03
CA GLY A 67 16.73 -4.01 14.86
C GLY A 67 16.27 -3.03 13.77
N VAL A 68 15.43 -3.45 12.82
CA VAL A 68 14.90 -2.59 11.73
C VAL A 68 13.39 -2.36 11.82
N ALA A 69 12.67 -3.19 12.58
CA ALA A 69 11.23 -3.02 12.81
C ALA A 69 10.96 -1.74 13.59
N GLN A 70 9.84 -1.10 13.28
CA GLN A 70 9.44 0.16 13.89
C GLN A 70 8.15 -0.03 14.70
N ASP A 71 8.12 0.52 15.90
CA ASP A 71 6.87 0.76 16.62
C ASP A 71 6.26 2.09 16.18
N VAL A 72 4.96 2.12 15.90
CA VAL A 72 4.27 3.32 15.40
C VAL A 72 4.29 4.48 16.41
N GLN A 73 4.35 4.19 17.71
CA GLN A 73 4.30 5.19 18.77
C GLN A 73 5.71 5.68 19.16
N GLU A 74 6.70 4.80 19.13
CA GLU A 74 8.03 5.05 19.69
C GLU A 74 9.09 5.38 18.64
N SER A 75 8.88 5.00 17.38
CA SER A 75 9.87 5.20 16.31
C SER A 75 10.10 6.67 16.00
N GLY A 76 11.36 7.12 16.05
CA GLY A 76 11.76 8.45 15.60
C GLY A 76 11.51 8.68 14.11
N TYR A 77 11.61 7.66 13.26
CA TYR A 77 11.29 7.76 11.83
C TYR A 77 9.79 8.00 11.60
N ILE A 78 8.92 7.26 12.30
CA ILE A 78 7.48 7.46 12.19
C ILE A 78 7.06 8.82 12.74
N GLN A 79 7.67 9.24 13.86
CA GLN A 79 7.45 10.59 14.39
C GLN A 79 7.84 11.65 13.35
N ARG A 80 8.97 11.49 12.67
CA ARG A 80 9.42 12.45 11.65
C ARG A 80 8.52 12.44 10.41
N VAL A 81 7.99 11.29 9.98
CA VAL A 81 6.95 11.21 8.91
C VAL A 81 5.73 12.03 9.29
N ARG A 82 5.28 11.95 10.56
CA ARG A 82 4.13 12.70 11.06
C ARG A 82 4.38 14.22 11.07
N GLU A 83 5.59 14.62 11.45
CA GLU A 83 6.01 16.03 11.42
C GLU A 83 6.05 16.55 9.99
N LEU A 84 6.70 15.83 9.07
CA LEU A 84 6.77 16.18 7.65
C LEU A 84 5.39 16.31 7.01
N ALA A 85 4.49 15.35 7.26
CA ALA A 85 3.11 15.41 6.77
C ALA A 85 2.39 16.68 7.22
N LYS A 86 2.59 17.07 8.49
CA LYS A 86 2.02 18.29 9.05
C LYS A 86 2.68 19.57 8.52
N GLU A 87 3.99 19.59 8.39
CA GLU A 87 4.76 20.74 7.89
C GLU A 87 4.38 21.08 6.45
N THR A 88 4.20 20.05 5.59
CA THR A 88 3.90 20.21 4.17
C THR A 88 2.40 20.15 3.84
N GLN A 89 1.56 19.84 4.82
CA GLN A 89 0.11 19.62 4.62
C GLN A 89 -0.18 18.52 3.58
N THR A 90 0.63 17.45 3.57
CA THR A 90 0.56 16.33 2.63
C THR A 90 0.23 15.05 3.37
N HIS A 91 -0.75 14.26 2.89
CA HIS A 91 -0.94 12.90 3.40
C HIS A 91 0.22 12.01 3.01
N VAL A 92 0.62 11.09 3.89
CA VAL A 92 1.73 10.17 3.61
C VAL A 92 1.30 8.72 3.83
N VAL A 93 1.51 7.87 2.82
CA VAL A 93 1.44 6.41 2.96
C VAL A 93 2.86 5.88 3.02
N PHE A 94 3.26 5.41 4.19
CA PHE A 94 4.63 4.99 4.48
C PHE A 94 4.72 3.47 4.72
N GLY A 95 5.54 2.79 3.93
CA GLY A 95 5.74 1.34 3.98
C GLY A 95 6.95 0.95 4.83
N PHE A 96 6.76 0.08 5.83
CA PHE A 96 7.82 -0.40 6.71
C PHE A 96 7.43 -1.73 7.38
N THR A 97 8.41 -2.36 8.02
CA THR A 97 8.18 -3.47 8.95
C THR A 97 7.80 -2.93 10.32
N GLU A 98 6.59 -3.24 10.78
CA GLU A 98 6.12 -2.87 12.13
C GLU A 98 6.39 -3.99 13.13
N GLY A 99 6.97 -3.66 14.29
CA GLY A 99 7.00 -4.51 15.47
C GLY A 99 5.84 -4.15 16.38
N LEU A 100 4.96 -5.13 16.66
CA LEU A 100 3.79 -4.91 17.49
C LEU A 100 3.47 -6.18 18.29
N GLU A 101 3.45 -6.09 19.62
CA GLU A 101 3.03 -7.18 20.53
C GLU A 101 3.77 -8.50 20.26
N GLY A 102 5.08 -8.43 20.01
CA GLY A 102 5.92 -9.60 19.75
C GLY A 102 5.78 -10.22 18.36
N HIS A 103 5.06 -9.57 17.48
CA HIS A 103 4.91 -9.95 16.06
C HIS A 103 5.48 -8.89 15.13
N PHE A 104 5.82 -9.28 13.92
CA PHE A 104 6.20 -8.38 12.84
C PHE A 104 5.09 -8.32 11.79
N TYR A 105 4.82 -7.13 11.28
CA TYR A 105 3.82 -6.90 10.23
C TYR A 105 4.42 -6.14 9.06
N ASN A 106 3.99 -6.48 7.87
CA ASN A 106 4.23 -5.68 6.68
C ASN A 106 3.16 -4.58 6.64
N THR A 107 3.56 -3.36 6.94
CA THR A 107 2.65 -2.25 7.26
C THR A 107 2.72 -1.12 6.23
N ALA A 108 1.55 -0.64 5.82
CA ALA A 108 1.35 0.65 5.18
C ALA A 108 0.64 1.59 6.16
N LEU A 109 1.33 2.61 6.64
CA LEU A 109 0.82 3.61 7.58
C LEU A 109 0.31 4.83 6.82
N LEU A 110 -0.93 5.23 7.07
CA LEU A 110 -1.49 6.47 6.54
C LEU A 110 -1.44 7.57 7.60
N VAL A 111 -0.67 8.61 7.31
CA VAL A 111 -0.55 9.83 8.12
C VAL A 111 -1.30 10.97 7.44
N GLY A 112 -2.11 11.68 8.20
CA GLY A 112 -2.90 12.82 7.73
C GLY A 112 -2.10 14.12 7.65
N LYS A 113 -2.63 15.10 6.94
CA LYS A 113 -2.10 16.47 6.82
C LYS A 113 -1.92 17.19 8.18
N ASP A 114 -2.59 16.72 9.23
CA ASP A 114 -2.43 17.23 10.60
C ASP A 114 -1.34 16.52 11.40
N GLY A 115 -0.62 15.57 10.78
CA GLY A 115 0.41 14.74 11.41
C GLY A 115 -0.13 13.62 12.28
N LYS A 116 -1.45 13.38 12.28
CA LYS A 116 -2.01 12.24 13.01
C LYS A 116 -2.03 10.99 12.14
N VAL A 117 -1.90 9.84 12.79
CA VAL A 117 -2.15 8.56 12.15
C VAL A 117 -3.65 8.47 11.87
N VAL A 118 -4.02 8.43 10.58
CA VAL A 118 -5.40 8.20 10.14
C VAL A 118 -5.75 6.72 10.28
N GLY A 119 -4.79 5.86 9.95
CA GLY A 119 -4.90 4.43 10.10
C GLY A 119 -3.72 3.69 9.51
N LYS A 120 -3.79 2.37 9.54
CA LYS A 120 -2.77 1.51 8.94
C LYS A 120 -3.40 0.27 8.32
N TYR A 121 -2.67 -0.34 7.42
CA TYR A 121 -3.00 -1.62 6.82
C TYR A 121 -1.85 -2.59 7.04
N HIS A 122 -2.15 -3.75 7.59
CA HIS A 122 -1.26 -4.90 7.63
C HIS A 122 -1.58 -5.83 6.47
N LYS A 123 -0.57 -6.26 5.73
CA LYS A 123 -0.74 -7.16 4.59
C LYS A 123 -1.50 -8.43 4.97
N THR A 124 -2.58 -8.71 4.24
CA THR A 124 -3.46 -9.85 4.56
C THR A 124 -3.07 -11.13 3.81
N HIS A 125 -2.57 -11.02 2.57
CA HIS A 125 -2.18 -12.18 1.76
C HIS A 125 -0.65 -12.30 1.72
N LEU A 126 -0.12 -13.16 2.58
CA LEU A 126 1.30 -13.39 2.68
C LEU A 126 1.79 -14.36 1.59
N GLN A 127 2.95 -14.08 1.02
CA GLN A 127 3.64 -14.93 0.06
C GLN A 127 4.81 -15.67 0.75
N HIS A 128 5.48 -16.56 0.04
CA HIS A 128 6.56 -17.38 0.61
C HIS A 128 7.62 -16.60 1.39
N SER A 129 8.01 -15.42 0.91
CA SER A 129 8.96 -14.54 1.60
C SER A 129 8.35 -13.83 2.81
N ASP A 130 7.02 -13.76 2.89
CA ASP A 130 6.30 -13.05 3.95
C ASP A 130 5.94 -13.96 5.14
N HIS A 131 6.28 -15.23 5.13
CA HIS A 131 5.89 -16.18 6.21
C HIS A 131 6.46 -15.83 7.59
N ARG A 132 7.31 -14.81 7.67
CA ARG A 132 7.86 -14.26 8.92
C ARG A 132 7.04 -13.11 9.48
N PHE A 133 6.07 -12.59 8.70
CA PHE A 133 5.10 -11.62 9.15
C PHE A 133 3.84 -12.29 9.70
N ALA A 134 3.18 -11.64 10.64
CA ALA A 134 1.80 -11.92 10.97
C ALA A 134 0.87 -11.33 9.90
N ARG A 135 -0.32 -11.92 9.74
CA ARG A 135 -1.35 -11.46 8.80
C ARG A 135 -2.12 -10.29 9.36
N GLY A 136 -2.48 -9.36 8.48
CA GLY A 136 -3.56 -8.42 8.75
C GLY A 136 -4.92 -9.11 8.69
N GLU A 137 -5.91 -8.50 9.34
CA GLU A 137 -7.25 -9.09 9.49
C GLU A 137 -8.36 -8.24 8.86
N ASP A 138 -8.03 -7.08 8.27
CA ASP A 138 -9.02 -6.17 7.66
C ASP A 138 -8.54 -5.62 6.31
N LEU A 139 -9.51 -5.18 5.53
CA LEU A 139 -9.34 -4.41 4.30
C LEU A 139 -9.97 -3.02 4.54
N PRO A 140 -9.22 -2.10 5.16
CA PRO A 140 -9.74 -0.81 5.60
C PRO A 140 -9.90 0.19 4.46
N VAL A 141 -10.83 1.12 4.63
CA VAL A 141 -10.95 2.34 3.86
C VAL A 141 -10.95 3.54 4.78
N PHE A 142 -10.42 4.66 4.31
CA PHE A 142 -10.21 5.87 5.09
C PHE A 142 -10.81 7.07 4.36
N ASP A 143 -11.52 7.92 5.10
CA ASP A 143 -12.03 9.19 4.60
C ASP A 143 -10.94 10.26 4.74
N LEU A 144 -10.57 10.86 3.61
CA LEU A 144 -9.66 12.00 3.54
C LEU A 144 -10.38 13.23 2.98
N ASP A 145 -9.76 14.39 3.05
CA ASP A 145 -10.34 15.65 2.61
C ASP A 145 -10.71 15.69 1.12
N PHE A 146 -10.02 14.91 0.29
CA PHE A 146 -10.28 14.80 -1.16
C PHE A 146 -11.24 13.66 -1.54
N GLY A 147 -11.41 12.64 -0.69
CA GLY A 147 -12.22 11.46 -0.97
C GLY A 147 -11.83 10.24 -0.15
N ARG A 148 -12.37 9.08 -0.51
CA ARG A 148 -12.16 7.83 0.22
C ARG A 148 -11.10 6.97 -0.42
N VAL A 149 -10.10 6.56 0.36
CA VAL A 149 -9.00 5.69 -0.10
C VAL A 149 -9.05 4.33 0.58
N GLY A 150 -8.69 3.27 -0.17
CA GLY A 150 -8.38 1.96 0.38
C GLY A 150 -6.90 1.67 0.23
N MET A 151 -6.36 0.79 1.08
CA MET A 151 -4.97 0.34 0.99
C MET A 151 -4.90 -1.17 0.89
N VAL A 152 -4.00 -1.66 0.04
CA VAL A 152 -3.53 -3.05 -0.03
C VAL A 152 -2.03 -3.08 -0.30
N ILE A 153 -1.37 -4.18 0.00
CA ILE A 153 0.08 -4.31 -0.19
C ILE A 153 0.38 -5.44 -1.18
N CYS A 154 1.10 -5.10 -2.24
CA CYS A 154 1.81 -6.02 -3.13
C CYS A 154 0.98 -7.23 -3.59
N ALA A 155 1.15 -8.39 -2.93
CA ALA A 155 0.54 -9.66 -3.31
C ALA A 155 -0.99 -9.63 -3.27
N ASP A 156 -1.60 -8.78 -2.44
CA ASP A 156 -3.06 -8.62 -2.34
C ASP A 156 -3.71 -8.35 -3.70
N ARG A 157 -2.97 -7.74 -4.65
CA ARG A 157 -3.45 -7.47 -6.01
C ARG A 157 -3.84 -8.72 -6.81
N ARG A 158 -3.35 -9.90 -6.40
CA ARG A 158 -3.63 -11.16 -7.07
C ARG A 158 -5.07 -11.62 -6.83
N TRP A 159 -5.62 -11.29 -5.68
CA TRP A 159 -6.99 -11.63 -5.30
C TRP A 159 -7.95 -10.51 -5.70
N PRO A 160 -8.86 -10.76 -6.66
CA PRO A 160 -9.82 -9.75 -7.10
C PRO A 160 -10.72 -9.27 -5.95
N GLU A 161 -10.97 -10.12 -4.98
CA GLU A 161 -11.81 -9.86 -3.81
C GLU A 161 -11.25 -8.70 -2.98
N SER A 162 -9.92 -8.60 -2.80
CA SER A 162 -9.31 -7.57 -1.95
C SER A 162 -9.72 -6.16 -2.39
N ILE A 163 -9.50 -5.84 -3.67
CA ILE A 163 -9.81 -4.51 -4.20
C ILE A 163 -11.32 -4.33 -4.37
N ARG A 164 -12.06 -5.43 -4.68
CA ARG A 164 -13.52 -5.41 -4.71
C ARG A 164 -14.12 -5.01 -3.36
N VAL A 165 -13.62 -5.56 -2.26
CA VAL A 165 -14.05 -5.21 -0.90
C VAL A 165 -13.79 -3.74 -0.61
N LEU A 166 -12.60 -3.21 -0.93
CA LEU A 166 -12.32 -1.79 -0.78
C LEU A 166 -13.32 -0.92 -1.54
N ARG A 167 -13.58 -1.28 -2.80
CA ARG A 167 -14.56 -0.54 -3.63
C ARG A 167 -15.97 -0.58 -3.06
N LEU A 168 -16.42 -1.72 -2.55
CA LEU A 168 -17.74 -1.87 -1.95
C LEU A 168 -17.85 -1.13 -0.61
N LYS A 169 -16.74 -0.94 0.11
CA LYS A 169 -16.64 -0.06 1.28
C LYS A 169 -16.56 1.43 0.87
N GLY A 170 -16.58 1.74 -0.42
CA GLY A 170 -16.65 3.09 -0.96
C GLY A 170 -15.33 3.72 -1.38
N ALA A 171 -14.21 2.98 -1.43
CA ALA A 171 -12.96 3.51 -1.90
C ALA A 171 -13.06 3.99 -3.36
N GLU A 172 -12.48 5.15 -3.63
CA GLU A 172 -12.38 5.77 -4.95
C GLU A 172 -10.98 5.60 -5.54
N VAL A 173 -10.00 5.44 -4.66
CA VAL A 173 -8.59 5.20 -4.98
C VAL A 173 -8.06 4.04 -4.13
N CYS A 174 -7.34 3.13 -4.78
CA CYS A 174 -6.56 2.09 -4.09
C CYS A 174 -5.08 2.50 -4.10
N LEU A 175 -4.52 2.74 -2.91
CA LEU A 175 -3.10 3.04 -2.71
C LEU A 175 -2.38 1.70 -2.44
N MET A 176 -1.41 1.34 -3.29
CA MET A 176 -0.82 0.00 -3.30
C MET A 176 0.70 0.03 -3.23
N PRO A 177 1.30 0.18 -2.04
CA PRO A 177 2.71 -0.11 -1.82
C PRO A 177 3.07 -1.51 -2.29
N THR A 178 4.15 -1.64 -3.08
CA THR A 178 4.57 -2.91 -3.68
C THR A 178 6.10 -2.98 -3.74
N TYR A 179 6.66 -4.19 -3.64
CA TYR A 179 8.11 -4.39 -3.82
C TYR A 179 8.42 -5.48 -4.86
N GLY A 180 7.84 -6.65 -4.72
CA GLY A 180 8.20 -7.84 -5.49
C GLY A 180 7.48 -7.99 -6.83
N MET A 181 8.07 -8.88 -7.66
CA MET A 181 7.50 -9.30 -8.94
C MET A 181 7.27 -8.16 -9.95
N TRP A 182 8.35 -7.55 -10.40
CA TRP A 182 8.32 -6.71 -11.58
C TRP A 182 8.14 -7.56 -12.84
N HIS A 183 6.94 -7.55 -13.41
CA HIS A 183 6.62 -8.22 -14.67
C HIS A 183 5.50 -7.46 -15.40
N VAL A 184 5.45 -7.56 -16.73
CA VAL A 184 4.39 -6.94 -17.55
C VAL A 184 2.97 -7.31 -17.08
N ASN A 185 2.79 -8.49 -16.48
CA ASN A 185 1.52 -8.92 -15.91
C ASN A 185 1.01 -8.00 -14.81
N ASN A 186 1.88 -7.26 -14.11
CA ASN A 186 1.45 -6.30 -13.10
C ASN A 186 0.60 -5.18 -13.72
N GLU A 187 0.97 -4.69 -14.89
CA GLU A 187 0.17 -3.70 -15.60
C GLU A 187 -1.21 -4.24 -15.97
N TRP A 188 -1.29 -5.48 -16.46
CA TRP A 188 -2.58 -6.10 -16.79
C TRP A 188 -3.45 -6.28 -15.56
N TRP A 189 -2.88 -6.71 -14.42
CA TRP A 189 -3.63 -6.82 -13.17
C TRP A 189 -4.14 -5.45 -12.71
N MET A 190 -3.32 -4.41 -12.72
CA MET A 190 -3.75 -3.08 -12.28
C MET A 190 -4.86 -2.53 -13.19
N ARG A 191 -4.73 -2.68 -14.49
CA ARG A 191 -5.76 -2.29 -15.46
C ARG A 191 -7.07 -3.04 -15.22
N THR A 192 -7.00 -4.36 -14.99
CA THR A 192 -8.18 -5.17 -14.69
C THR A 192 -8.80 -4.75 -13.35
N ARG A 193 -8.00 -4.56 -12.29
CA ARG A 193 -8.49 -4.13 -10.98
C ARG A 193 -9.16 -2.76 -11.02
N SER A 194 -8.62 -1.83 -11.80
CA SER A 194 -9.24 -0.53 -12.02
C SER A 194 -10.57 -0.66 -12.76
N TYR A 195 -10.57 -1.39 -13.88
CA TYR A 195 -11.74 -1.56 -14.74
C TYR A 195 -12.91 -2.22 -14.03
N GLU A 196 -12.69 -3.39 -13.43
CA GLU A 196 -13.75 -4.17 -12.78
C GLU A 196 -14.32 -3.49 -11.52
N ASN A 197 -13.54 -2.59 -10.89
CA ASN A 197 -13.93 -1.85 -9.70
C ASN A 197 -14.25 -0.38 -9.97
N GLN A 198 -14.00 0.11 -11.20
CA GLN A 198 -14.29 1.48 -11.62
C GLN A 198 -13.70 2.53 -10.68
N MET A 199 -12.45 2.33 -10.29
CA MET A 199 -11.69 3.18 -9.39
C MET A 199 -10.25 3.35 -9.88
N PHE A 200 -9.54 4.34 -9.35
CA PHE A 200 -8.11 4.48 -9.58
C PHE A 200 -7.32 3.45 -8.77
N VAL A 201 -6.24 2.92 -9.35
CA VAL A 201 -5.26 2.08 -8.65
C VAL A 201 -3.88 2.69 -8.82
N CYS A 202 -3.22 2.98 -7.70
CA CYS A 202 -1.89 3.59 -7.60
C CYS A 202 -0.89 2.52 -7.17
N PHE A 203 -0.23 1.90 -8.14
CA PHE A 203 0.76 0.85 -7.94
C PHE A 203 2.15 1.46 -7.75
N THR A 204 2.61 1.52 -6.49
CA THR A 204 3.90 2.12 -6.11
C THR A 204 4.93 1.03 -5.89
N HIS A 205 5.88 0.89 -6.85
CA HIS A 205 6.86 -0.18 -6.87
C HIS A 205 8.27 0.39 -7.12
N PRO A 206 9.36 -0.21 -6.59
CA PRO A 206 10.72 0.31 -6.74
C PRO A 206 11.19 0.57 -8.19
N ASN A 207 10.70 -0.20 -9.16
CA ASN A 207 11.09 -0.07 -10.56
C ASN A 207 10.07 0.69 -11.42
N VAL A 208 8.83 0.82 -10.96
CA VAL A 208 7.77 1.47 -11.70
C VAL A 208 6.70 2.05 -10.80
N ALA A 209 6.36 3.30 -10.99
CA ALA A 209 5.14 3.89 -10.47
C ALA A 209 4.09 3.89 -11.59
N LEU A 210 2.88 3.39 -11.32
CA LEU A 210 1.83 3.21 -12.31
C LEU A 210 0.47 3.61 -11.72
N ILE A 211 -0.24 4.49 -12.41
CA ILE A 211 -1.64 4.81 -12.11
C ILE A 211 -2.52 4.27 -13.24
N THR A 212 -3.54 3.50 -12.88
CA THR A 212 -4.59 3.05 -13.80
C THR A 212 -5.93 3.66 -13.42
N ASN A 213 -6.74 4.00 -14.43
CA ASN A 213 -7.98 4.75 -14.26
C ASN A 213 -9.23 3.83 -14.25
N PRO A 214 -10.41 4.34 -13.89
CA PRO A 214 -11.65 3.55 -13.83
C PRO A 214 -12.06 2.83 -15.12
N LYS A 215 -11.48 3.21 -16.28
CA LYS A 215 -11.69 2.50 -17.56
C LYS A 215 -10.66 1.39 -17.81
N GLY A 216 -9.74 1.15 -16.87
CA GLY A 216 -8.67 0.16 -17.04
C GLY A 216 -7.55 0.62 -17.98
N GLU A 217 -7.39 1.91 -18.17
CA GLU A 217 -6.32 2.47 -18.99
C GLU A 217 -5.14 2.89 -18.09
N VAL A 218 -3.94 2.88 -18.64
CA VAL A 218 -2.76 3.48 -18.00
C VAL A 218 -2.91 4.99 -18.08
N GLU A 219 -3.08 5.62 -16.92
CA GLU A 219 -3.22 7.07 -16.80
C GLU A 219 -1.87 7.76 -16.75
N ALA A 220 -0.95 7.20 -15.94
CA ALA A 220 0.42 7.68 -15.82
C ALA A 220 1.36 6.53 -15.46
N LYS A 221 2.61 6.62 -15.93
CA LYS A 221 3.63 5.62 -15.65
C LYS A 221 5.01 6.27 -15.62
N LEU A 222 5.78 5.98 -14.58
CA LEU A 222 7.19 6.34 -14.46
C LEU A 222 8.02 5.07 -14.32
N GLN A 223 9.02 4.93 -15.17
CA GLN A 223 10.00 3.85 -15.10
C GLN A 223 11.39 4.44 -15.33
N SER A 224 12.28 4.31 -14.37
CA SER A 224 13.65 4.80 -14.44
C SER A 224 14.57 3.97 -13.56
N ASN A 225 15.88 4.12 -13.71
CA ASN A 225 16.90 3.40 -12.95
C ASN A 225 17.40 4.18 -11.72
N VAL A 226 16.91 5.40 -11.52
CA VAL A 226 17.28 6.26 -10.39
C VAL A 226 16.05 6.53 -9.51
N PRO A 227 16.22 6.87 -8.23
CA PRO A 227 15.11 7.36 -7.40
C PRO A 227 14.43 8.56 -8.06
N ASP A 228 13.09 8.54 -8.06
CA ASP A 228 12.27 9.57 -8.70
C ASP A 228 10.83 9.49 -8.15
N VAL A 229 10.00 10.48 -8.43
CA VAL A 229 8.60 10.52 -8.01
C VAL A 229 7.70 10.73 -9.22
N LEU A 230 6.72 9.82 -9.41
CA LEU A 230 5.62 10.07 -10.33
C LEU A 230 4.64 11.03 -9.65
N VAL A 231 4.54 12.26 -10.15
CA VAL A 231 3.52 13.23 -9.75
C VAL A 231 2.46 13.27 -10.83
N HIS A 232 1.19 13.01 -10.45
CA HIS A 232 0.10 13.02 -11.41
C HIS A 232 -1.23 13.41 -10.75
N GLU A 233 -1.99 14.29 -11.43
CA GLU A 233 -3.32 14.70 -11.00
C GLU A 233 -4.39 13.82 -11.64
N VAL A 234 -5.33 13.34 -10.82
CA VAL A 234 -6.52 12.59 -11.25
C VAL A 234 -7.80 13.34 -10.85
N ASP A 235 -8.89 13.11 -11.59
CA ASP A 235 -10.21 13.64 -11.25
C ASP A 235 -11.11 12.52 -10.71
N LEU A 236 -11.45 12.58 -9.43
CA LEU A 236 -12.25 11.56 -8.76
C LEU A 236 -13.73 11.54 -9.23
N LEU A 237 -14.20 12.55 -9.97
CA LEU A 237 -15.51 12.49 -10.63
C LEU A 237 -15.57 11.40 -11.73
N ARG A 238 -14.42 10.90 -12.18
CA ARG A 238 -14.34 9.78 -13.12
C ARG A 238 -14.61 8.42 -12.48
N VAL A 239 -14.64 8.35 -11.14
CA VAL A 239 -15.03 7.14 -10.40
C VAL A 239 -16.53 6.99 -10.50
N THR A 240 -16.97 5.94 -11.16
CA THR A 240 -18.39 5.69 -11.47
C THR A 240 -18.91 4.46 -10.73
N ASN A 241 -20.21 4.28 -10.74
CA ASN A 241 -20.86 3.09 -10.21
C ASN A 241 -21.81 2.55 -11.30
N ASP A 242 -21.20 2.06 -12.36
CA ASP A 242 -21.94 1.55 -13.52
C ASP A 242 -22.32 0.06 -13.37
N ASN A 243 -22.67 -0.56 -14.51
CA ASN A 243 -23.16 -1.93 -14.60
C ASN A 243 -22.29 -2.98 -13.87
N HIS A 244 -20.97 -2.83 -13.80
CA HIS A 244 -20.11 -3.81 -13.14
C HIS A 244 -20.32 -3.87 -11.62
N LEU A 245 -20.73 -2.76 -11.03
CA LEU A 245 -20.98 -2.66 -9.60
C LEU A 245 -22.47 -2.69 -9.30
N ALA A 246 -23.27 -1.92 -10.04
CA ALA A 246 -24.71 -1.76 -9.80
C ALA A 246 -25.50 -3.07 -10.04
N ASN A 247 -25.09 -3.88 -11.02
CA ASN A 247 -25.77 -5.12 -11.39
C ASN A 247 -25.13 -6.38 -10.80
N ARG A 248 -24.32 -6.24 -9.74
CA ARG A 248 -23.80 -7.42 -9.02
C ARG A 248 -24.95 -8.25 -8.44
N ARG A 249 -24.72 -9.55 -8.41
CA ARG A 249 -25.65 -10.56 -7.88
C ARG A 249 -25.06 -11.23 -6.62
N PRO A 250 -24.95 -10.49 -5.48
CA PRO A 250 -24.26 -11.00 -4.27
C PRO A 250 -24.84 -12.31 -3.75
N GLU A 251 -26.13 -12.57 -4.00
CA GLU A 251 -26.79 -13.83 -3.64
C GLU A 251 -26.20 -15.07 -4.34
N LEU A 252 -25.41 -14.89 -5.40
CA LEU A 252 -24.72 -15.98 -6.11
C LEU A 252 -23.29 -16.20 -5.63
N TYR A 253 -22.74 -15.34 -4.77
CA TYR A 253 -21.33 -15.31 -4.43
C TYR A 253 -21.02 -15.90 -3.05
N GLY A 254 -21.97 -16.58 -2.41
CA GLY A 254 -21.79 -17.15 -1.07
C GLY A 254 -20.56 -18.07 -0.94
N VAL A 255 -20.23 -18.81 -2.01
CA VAL A 255 -19.06 -19.69 -2.06
C VAL A 255 -17.72 -18.95 -1.84
N LEU A 256 -17.66 -17.63 -2.11
CA LEU A 256 -16.44 -16.84 -1.87
C LEU A 256 -16.17 -16.59 -0.39
N ALA A 257 -17.17 -16.71 0.46
CA ALA A 257 -17.08 -16.59 1.91
C ALA A 257 -17.09 -17.94 2.64
N ASP A 258 -17.09 -19.04 1.90
CA ASP A 258 -17.04 -20.39 2.46
C ASP A 258 -15.62 -20.71 2.93
N GLU A 259 -15.41 -20.67 4.24
CA GLU A 259 -14.12 -20.95 4.87
C GLU A 259 -13.71 -22.41 4.79
N GLU A 260 -14.66 -23.32 4.64
CA GLU A 260 -14.45 -24.77 4.53
C GLU A 260 -14.33 -25.25 3.08
N HIS A 261 -14.37 -24.32 2.10
CA HIS A 261 -14.30 -24.72 0.69
C HIS A 261 -12.97 -25.44 0.36
N PRO A 262 -13.00 -26.60 -0.34
CA PRO A 262 -11.81 -27.42 -0.59
C PRO A 262 -10.66 -26.75 -1.34
N SER A 263 -10.92 -25.64 -2.04
CA SER A 263 -9.86 -24.85 -2.69
C SER A 263 -9.06 -23.99 -1.71
N ARG A 264 -9.54 -23.81 -0.48
CA ARG A 264 -8.83 -23.07 0.55
C ARG A 264 -7.72 -23.96 1.14
N GLN A 265 -6.48 -23.51 1.04
CA GLN A 265 -5.39 -24.18 1.75
C GLN A 265 -5.57 -23.97 3.25
N ALA A 266 -5.12 -24.95 4.05
CA ALA A 266 -5.11 -24.84 5.51
C ALA A 266 -4.51 -23.49 5.95
N ALA A 267 -5.10 -22.90 6.98
CA ALA A 267 -4.68 -21.60 7.48
C ALA A 267 -3.16 -21.59 7.74
N TYR A 268 -2.48 -20.60 7.20
CA TYR A 268 -1.07 -20.37 7.50
C TYR A 268 -0.96 -19.95 8.96
N GLU A 269 -0.21 -20.71 9.74
CA GLU A 269 0.19 -20.30 11.09
C GLU A 269 1.57 -19.63 10.98
N PRO A 270 1.70 -18.33 11.33
CA PRO A 270 3.01 -17.72 11.36
C PRO A 270 3.88 -18.41 12.40
N PRO A 271 5.18 -18.60 12.14
CA PRO A 271 6.08 -19.16 13.15
C PRO A 271 6.05 -18.24 14.38
N GLN A 272 5.83 -18.84 15.55
CA GLN A 272 5.98 -18.12 16.80
C GLN A 272 7.43 -17.69 16.95
N VAL A 273 7.67 -16.42 17.22
CA VAL A 273 9.01 -15.95 17.57
C VAL A 273 9.34 -16.57 18.92
N ASP A 274 10.30 -17.49 18.92
CA ASP A 274 10.77 -18.12 20.17
C ASP A 274 11.45 -17.04 21.03
N SER A 275 10.72 -16.56 22.02
CA SER A 275 11.20 -15.53 22.96
C SER A 275 12.29 -16.09 23.92
N SER A 276 12.67 -17.36 23.78
CA SER A 276 13.70 -18.02 24.60
C SER A 276 15.12 -17.91 24.05
N ALA A 277 15.33 -17.29 22.88
CA ALA A 277 16.65 -17.07 22.29
C ALA A 277 17.16 -15.65 22.56
N SER A 278 17.18 -15.26 23.85
CA SER A 278 17.86 -14.04 24.33
C SER A 278 19.32 -14.31 24.69
#